data_98101f4889e8d3078d62f0b433e70def
#
_entry.id   98101f4889e8d3078d62f0b433e70def
#
_cell.length_a   1.000
_cell.length_b   1.000
_cell.length_c   1.000
_cell.angle_alpha   90.00
_cell.angle_beta   90.00
_cell.angle_gamma   90.00
#
_symmetry.space_group_name_H-M   'P 1'
#
loop_
_entity.id
_entity.type
_entity.pdbx_description
1 polymer ?
#
loop_
_entity_poly.entity_id
_entity_poly.type
_entity_poly.pdbx_seq_one_letter_code
_entity_poly.pdbx_strand_id
1 'polypeptide(L)'
;MTTFTHQHTAHCESGVMSTLLTHHGCTMNEAMVFGLAHALTFVYLPVVKLNGMPLISYRIAPRGIIKNVCRALGVKLDMRKFAQAERGTAALDEALLRGQIAGLQTSVYWLPYFPPEMRFHFNAHNLLVYGREGEDYLISDPVFETPQRCAATDLQRARFAKGALAGKGLMYTLDTASLSAKQQLAERLPALLYAAIRKNAKQMLAPVFFVGVRGIRTVAKKIERLPQEPEKYQKLWLGHLVRMQEEIGTGGAGFRYLYAYFLEQAADICANPALQTASQEMTAIGDQWRQLASQCVKQCRRPSEQSCAQIAAFLREIADQEEKLWRGLLHIRK
;
A
#
# COMPACT_ATOMS: atom_id res chain seq x y z
N MET A 1 -30.46 -0.02 -8.41
CA MET A 1 -29.22 -0.10 -7.62
C MET A 1 -28.19 -0.87 -8.43
N THR A 2 -27.00 -0.34 -8.64
CA THR A 2 -25.89 -1.09 -9.27
C THR A 2 -25.48 -2.24 -8.35
N THR A 3 -25.44 -3.45 -8.88
CA THR A 3 -24.97 -4.63 -8.12
C THR A 3 -23.52 -4.40 -7.73
N PHE A 4 -23.17 -4.58 -6.44
CA PHE A 4 -21.79 -4.48 -5.98
C PHE A 4 -20.96 -5.64 -6.54
N THR A 5 -19.78 -5.32 -7.08
CA THR A 5 -18.81 -6.31 -7.56
C THR A 5 -17.56 -6.25 -6.71
N HIS A 6 -17.24 -7.35 -6.06
CA HIS A 6 -16.01 -7.53 -5.30
C HIS A 6 -14.79 -7.65 -6.24
N GLN A 7 -13.63 -7.16 -5.79
CA GLN A 7 -12.35 -7.29 -6.50
C GLN A 7 -11.28 -7.80 -5.54
N HIS A 8 -10.62 -8.89 -5.92
CA HIS A 8 -9.41 -9.36 -5.25
C HIS A 8 -8.20 -8.56 -5.74
N THR A 9 -7.37 -8.08 -4.81
CA THR A 9 -6.17 -7.27 -5.10
C THR A 9 -5.07 -7.54 -4.08
N ALA A 10 -3.85 -7.09 -4.37
CA ALA A 10 -2.69 -7.38 -3.53
C ALA A 10 -2.64 -6.55 -2.23
N HIS A 11 -3.10 -5.29 -2.27
CA HIS A 11 -2.94 -4.36 -1.14
C HIS A 11 -4.27 -3.77 -0.69
N CYS A 12 -4.53 -3.82 0.62
CA CYS A 12 -5.82 -3.44 1.18
C CYS A 12 -6.24 -1.98 0.88
N GLU A 13 -5.34 -0.99 0.99
CA GLU A 13 -5.72 0.43 0.85
C GLU A 13 -5.93 0.84 -0.61
N SER A 14 -5.08 0.39 -1.55
CA SER A 14 -5.27 0.64 -3.00
C SER A 14 -6.41 -0.20 -3.56
N GLY A 15 -6.57 -1.43 -3.11
CA GLY A 15 -7.64 -2.32 -3.55
C GLY A 15 -9.03 -1.82 -3.18
N VAL A 16 -9.25 -1.40 -1.92
CA VAL A 16 -10.55 -0.83 -1.53
C VAL A 16 -10.89 0.42 -2.35
N MET A 17 -9.89 1.26 -2.66
CA MET A 17 -10.14 2.45 -3.47
C MET A 17 -10.40 2.11 -4.93
N SER A 18 -9.71 1.11 -5.49
CA SER A 18 -9.98 0.58 -6.83
C SER A 18 -11.43 0.09 -6.94
N THR A 19 -11.85 -0.77 -6.00
CA THR A 19 -13.21 -1.31 -5.96
C THR A 19 -14.26 -0.21 -5.77
N LEU A 20 -14.03 0.72 -4.85
CA LEU A 20 -14.97 1.79 -4.54
C LEU A 20 -15.15 2.78 -5.71
N LEU A 21 -14.06 3.19 -6.36
CA LEU A 21 -14.08 4.06 -7.55
C LEU A 21 -14.77 3.36 -8.73
N THR A 22 -14.44 2.08 -8.96
CA THR A 22 -15.03 1.28 -10.04
C THR A 22 -16.54 1.10 -9.85
N HIS A 23 -17.00 0.82 -8.62
CA HIS A 23 -18.42 0.73 -8.30
C HIS A 23 -19.20 2.02 -8.66
N HIS A 24 -18.56 3.16 -8.47
CA HIS A 24 -19.14 4.46 -8.81
C HIS A 24 -18.85 4.93 -10.26
N GLY A 25 -18.49 4.01 -11.16
CA GLY A 25 -18.32 4.28 -12.59
C GLY A 25 -16.95 4.86 -12.99
N CYS A 26 -16.05 5.10 -12.05
CA CYS A 26 -14.67 5.49 -12.32
C CYS A 26 -13.77 4.24 -12.32
N THR A 27 -13.79 3.48 -13.43
CA THR A 27 -13.07 2.21 -13.54
C THR A 27 -11.55 2.44 -13.45
N MET A 28 -10.96 2.01 -12.36
CA MET A 28 -9.52 2.04 -12.10
C MET A 28 -9.09 0.77 -11.40
N ASN A 29 -8.03 0.13 -11.90
CA ASN A 29 -7.45 -0.97 -11.18
C ASN A 29 -6.54 -0.50 -10.04
N GLU A 30 -6.06 -1.44 -9.23
CA GLU A 30 -5.21 -1.18 -8.08
C GLU A 30 -3.93 -0.43 -8.43
N ALA A 31 -3.27 -0.78 -9.54
CA ALA A 31 -2.02 -0.16 -9.97
C ALA A 31 -2.21 1.33 -10.30
N MET A 32 -3.29 1.65 -11.02
CA MET A 32 -3.65 3.04 -11.32
C MET A 32 -3.94 3.86 -10.07
N VAL A 33 -4.68 3.29 -9.12
CA VAL A 33 -4.94 3.94 -7.81
C VAL A 33 -3.64 4.19 -7.05
N PHE A 34 -2.78 3.18 -6.99
CA PHE A 34 -1.48 3.25 -6.29
C PHE A 34 -0.56 4.30 -6.91
N GLY A 35 -0.45 4.30 -8.23
CA GLY A 35 0.39 5.23 -8.98
C GLY A 35 -0.12 6.68 -8.91
N LEU A 36 -1.42 6.92 -9.15
CA LEU A 36 -2.04 8.25 -9.05
C LEU A 36 -1.93 8.82 -7.63
N ALA A 37 -1.96 7.96 -6.61
CA ALA A 37 -1.69 8.37 -5.23
C ALA A 37 -0.21 8.66 -4.96
N HIS A 38 0.69 8.51 -5.95
CA HIS A 38 2.16 8.57 -5.79
C HIS A 38 2.62 7.80 -4.55
N ALA A 39 2.12 6.56 -4.41
CA ALA A 39 2.18 5.83 -3.17
C ALA A 39 3.51 5.15 -2.90
N LEU A 40 4.31 4.84 -3.95
CA LEU A 40 5.59 4.19 -3.77
C LEU A 40 6.58 5.09 -3.04
N THR A 41 7.18 4.56 -1.98
CA THR A 41 8.31 5.19 -1.28
C THR A 41 9.18 4.11 -0.66
N PHE A 42 10.22 4.53 0.01
CA PHE A 42 10.97 3.71 0.96
C PHE A 42 11.24 4.56 2.20
N VAL A 43 10.94 4.01 3.39
CA VAL A 43 11.19 4.70 4.66
C VAL A 43 11.82 3.72 5.64
N TYR A 44 12.93 4.13 6.26
CA TYR A 44 13.61 3.40 7.33
C TYR A 44 13.81 4.30 8.54
N LEU A 45 13.02 4.10 9.58
CA LEU A 45 13.09 4.87 10.83
C LEU A 45 13.46 3.96 12.01
N PRO A 46 14.75 3.84 12.36
CA PRO A 46 15.22 2.92 13.40
C PRO A 46 14.73 3.30 14.81
N VAL A 47 14.41 4.58 15.03
CA VAL A 47 13.92 5.09 16.32
C VAL A 47 12.43 4.79 16.56
N VAL A 48 11.67 4.56 15.49
CA VAL A 48 10.27 4.17 15.58
C VAL A 48 10.19 2.65 15.57
N LYS A 49 9.64 2.07 16.64
CA LYS A 49 9.52 0.61 16.77
C LYS A 49 8.06 0.18 16.58
N LEU A 50 7.86 -0.82 15.72
CA LEU A 50 6.61 -1.55 15.57
C LEU A 50 6.89 -3.01 15.95
N ASN A 51 6.23 -3.50 16.99
CA ASN A 51 6.45 -4.86 17.54
C ASN A 51 7.96 -5.15 17.83
N GLY A 52 8.65 -4.15 18.39
CA GLY A 52 10.09 -4.27 18.75
C GLY A 52 11.07 -4.09 17.60
N MET A 53 10.62 -4.05 16.35
CA MET A 53 11.45 -3.90 15.14
C MET A 53 11.37 -2.48 14.57
N PRO A 54 12.41 -1.99 13.88
CA PRO A 54 12.41 -0.65 13.28
C PRO A 54 11.30 -0.52 12.22
N LEU A 55 10.76 0.69 12.09
CA LEU A 55 9.81 0.96 11.00
C LEU A 55 10.54 0.88 9.66
N ILE A 56 10.11 -0.07 8.83
CA ILE A 56 10.44 -0.16 7.41
C ILE A 56 9.13 -0.09 6.64
N SER A 57 9.03 0.78 5.66
CA SER A 57 7.84 0.91 4.81
C SER A 57 8.24 1.10 3.36
N TYR A 58 7.49 0.49 2.46
CA TYR A 58 7.67 0.57 1.00
C TYR A 58 6.59 1.44 0.35
N ARG A 59 5.73 2.06 1.14
CA ARG A 59 4.69 2.97 0.69
C ARG A 59 4.50 4.14 1.65
N ILE A 60 3.77 5.15 1.19
CA ILE A 60 3.36 6.28 2.02
C ILE A 60 2.52 5.85 3.23
N ALA A 61 2.42 6.72 4.21
CA ALA A 61 1.70 6.46 5.47
C ALA A 61 0.24 6.01 5.24
N PRO A 62 -0.34 5.20 6.14
CA PRO A 62 -1.75 4.78 6.06
C PRO A 62 -2.71 5.95 5.83
N ARG A 63 -3.74 5.73 5.05
CA ARG A 63 -4.72 6.73 4.57
C ARG A 63 -4.17 7.71 3.52
N GLY A 64 -2.89 7.61 3.21
CA GLY A 64 -2.25 8.45 2.19
C GLY A 64 -2.76 8.13 0.79
N ILE A 65 -2.93 6.85 0.45
CA ILE A 65 -3.43 6.41 -0.85
C ILE A 65 -4.86 6.93 -1.06
N ILE A 66 -5.75 6.68 -0.10
CA ILE A 66 -7.16 7.13 -0.14
C ILE A 66 -7.24 8.64 -0.41
N LYS A 67 -6.54 9.43 0.41
CA LYS A 67 -6.57 10.89 0.31
C LYS A 67 -5.96 11.41 -0.99
N ASN A 68 -4.86 10.82 -1.42
CA ASN A 68 -4.12 11.33 -2.57
C ASN A 68 -4.81 10.99 -3.88
N VAL A 69 -5.38 9.77 -4.02
CA VAL A 69 -6.13 9.42 -5.23
C VAL A 69 -7.41 10.26 -5.35
N CYS A 70 -8.16 10.45 -4.26
CA CYS A 70 -9.34 11.32 -4.26
C CYS A 70 -8.97 12.76 -4.67
N ARG A 71 -7.86 13.30 -4.12
CA ARG A 71 -7.37 14.63 -4.48
C ARG A 71 -6.95 14.72 -5.95
N ALA A 72 -6.24 13.71 -6.47
CA ALA A 72 -5.81 13.66 -7.87
C ALA A 72 -7.02 13.67 -8.83
N LEU A 73 -8.05 12.90 -8.51
CA LEU A 73 -9.26 12.78 -9.31
C LEU A 73 -10.26 13.94 -9.10
N GLY A 74 -10.09 14.76 -8.05
CA GLY A 74 -11.05 15.79 -7.68
C GLY A 74 -12.31 15.24 -6.97
N VAL A 75 -12.25 14.02 -6.47
CA VAL A 75 -13.36 13.36 -5.76
C VAL A 75 -13.39 13.82 -4.30
N LYS A 76 -14.56 14.25 -3.84
CA LYS A 76 -14.77 14.60 -2.44
C LYS A 76 -14.84 13.33 -1.58
N LEU A 77 -14.00 13.29 -0.57
CA LEU A 77 -13.90 12.20 0.40
C LEU A 77 -14.48 12.66 1.73
N ASP A 78 -15.54 12.00 2.19
CA ASP A 78 -16.03 12.13 3.56
C ASP A 78 -15.29 11.10 4.44
N MET A 79 -14.43 11.56 5.33
CA MET A 79 -13.63 10.71 6.21
C MET A 79 -13.83 11.12 7.65
N ARG A 80 -14.48 10.25 8.41
CA ARG A 80 -14.87 10.50 9.81
C ARG A 80 -14.22 9.50 10.76
N LYS A 81 -13.98 9.93 12.00
CA LYS A 81 -13.57 9.08 13.12
C LYS A 81 -14.60 9.17 14.22
N PHE A 82 -14.77 8.08 14.94
CA PHE A 82 -15.74 8.00 16.02
C PHE A 82 -15.05 7.60 17.31
N ALA A 83 -15.28 8.38 18.38
CA ALA A 83 -14.76 8.06 19.72
C ALA A 83 -15.55 6.92 20.37
N GLN A 84 -16.85 6.83 20.07
CA GLN A 84 -17.79 5.84 20.62
C GLN A 84 -18.17 4.81 19.57
N ALA A 85 -18.12 3.55 19.94
CA ALA A 85 -18.37 2.43 19.03
C ALA A 85 -19.81 2.44 18.50
N GLU A 86 -20.78 2.74 19.37
CA GLU A 86 -22.21 2.82 19.06
C GLU A 86 -22.49 3.87 17.98
N ARG A 87 -21.88 5.07 18.12
CA ARG A 87 -21.99 6.13 17.12
C ARG A 87 -21.36 5.75 15.77
N GLY A 88 -20.23 5.05 15.82
CA GLY A 88 -19.57 4.56 14.61
C GLY A 88 -20.37 3.47 13.90
N THR A 89 -21.04 2.60 14.66
CA THR A 89 -21.94 1.57 14.11
C THR A 89 -23.20 2.21 13.52
N ALA A 90 -23.86 3.11 14.23
CA ALA A 90 -25.03 3.83 13.72
C ALA A 90 -24.73 4.61 12.44
N ALA A 91 -23.57 5.26 12.36
CA ALA A 91 -23.17 5.98 11.15
C ALA A 91 -22.90 5.04 9.96
N LEU A 92 -22.41 3.81 10.20
CA LEU A 92 -22.25 2.79 9.16
C LEU A 92 -23.60 2.31 8.66
N ASP A 93 -24.52 1.96 9.58
CA ASP A 93 -25.85 1.50 9.23
C ASP A 93 -26.63 2.57 8.44
N GLU A 94 -26.54 3.83 8.88
CA GLU A 94 -27.14 4.94 8.16
C GLU A 94 -26.58 5.12 6.74
N ALA A 95 -25.26 4.96 6.53
CA ALA A 95 -24.66 5.01 5.20
C ALA A 95 -25.18 3.87 4.31
N LEU A 96 -25.25 2.65 4.84
CA LEU A 96 -25.76 1.48 4.12
C LEU A 96 -27.26 1.64 3.75
N LEU A 97 -28.07 2.19 4.67
CA LEU A 97 -29.50 2.48 4.41
C LEU A 97 -29.66 3.50 3.26
N ARG A 98 -28.71 4.42 3.10
CA ARG A 98 -28.67 5.34 1.95
C ARG A 98 -28.11 4.72 0.68
N GLY A 99 -27.79 3.41 0.68
CA GLY A 99 -27.20 2.70 -0.45
C GLY A 99 -25.72 3.06 -0.68
N GLN A 100 -25.03 3.64 0.32
CA GLN A 100 -23.62 3.98 0.22
C GLN A 100 -22.76 2.79 0.65
N ILE A 101 -21.65 2.60 -0.04
CA ILE A 101 -20.59 1.68 0.36
C ILE A 101 -19.61 2.45 1.25
N ALA A 102 -19.24 1.85 2.38
CA ALA A 102 -18.36 2.47 3.34
C ALA A 102 -17.01 1.75 3.44
N GLY A 103 -15.93 2.49 3.30
CA GLY A 103 -14.58 2.01 3.61
C GLY A 103 -14.30 2.15 5.11
N LEU A 104 -13.70 1.12 5.69
CA LEU A 104 -13.35 1.07 7.11
C LEU A 104 -11.86 0.76 7.29
N GLN A 105 -11.25 1.36 8.32
CA GLN A 105 -9.94 0.92 8.81
C GLN A 105 -10.13 0.05 10.05
N THR A 106 -9.56 -1.15 10.03
CA THR A 106 -9.79 -2.22 11.00
C THR A 106 -8.49 -2.84 11.49
N SER A 107 -8.60 -3.68 12.53
CA SER A 107 -7.55 -4.59 12.99
C SER A 107 -7.80 -5.99 12.47
N VAL A 108 -6.83 -6.57 11.76
CA VAL A 108 -6.89 -7.96 11.24
C VAL A 108 -7.15 -8.97 12.35
N TYR A 109 -6.64 -8.72 13.56
CA TYR A 109 -6.78 -9.63 14.70
C TYR A 109 -8.24 -9.99 15.03
N TRP A 110 -9.17 -9.03 14.87
CA TRP A 110 -10.58 -9.19 15.22
C TRP A 110 -11.49 -9.55 14.06
N LEU A 111 -10.94 -9.84 12.88
CA LEU A 111 -11.69 -10.25 11.70
C LEU A 111 -11.73 -11.79 11.65
N PRO A 112 -12.87 -12.44 11.97
CA PRO A 112 -12.92 -13.90 12.16
C PRO A 112 -12.72 -14.71 10.87
N TYR A 113 -12.95 -14.11 9.70
CA TYR A 113 -12.72 -14.74 8.40
C TYR A 113 -11.24 -14.85 8.00
N PHE A 114 -10.32 -14.15 8.69
CA PHE A 114 -8.90 -14.41 8.53
C PHE A 114 -8.52 -15.75 9.18
N PRO A 115 -7.68 -16.58 8.55
CA PRO A 115 -7.10 -17.74 9.20
C PRO A 115 -6.38 -17.38 10.50
N PRO A 116 -6.41 -18.24 11.54
CA PRO A 116 -5.80 -17.92 12.84
C PRO A 116 -4.34 -17.47 12.77
N GLU A 117 -3.55 -18.10 11.90
CA GLU A 117 -2.13 -17.80 11.65
C GLU A 117 -1.88 -16.45 11.01
N MET A 118 -2.89 -15.88 10.35
CA MET A 118 -2.86 -14.54 9.75
C MET A 118 -3.43 -13.46 10.66
N ARG A 119 -4.01 -13.81 11.82
CA ARG A 119 -4.59 -12.86 12.76
C ARG A 119 -3.52 -12.27 13.67
N PHE A 120 -3.01 -11.11 13.31
CA PHE A 120 -2.07 -10.37 14.12
C PHE A 120 -2.53 -8.92 14.34
N HIS A 121 -2.00 -8.26 15.35
CA HIS A 121 -2.37 -6.89 15.71
C HIS A 121 -1.83 -5.87 14.69
N PHE A 122 -2.48 -5.83 13.51
CA PHE A 122 -2.26 -4.84 12.49
C PHE A 122 -3.54 -4.01 12.31
N ASN A 123 -3.50 -2.75 12.74
CA ASN A 123 -4.66 -1.88 12.85
C ASN A 123 -4.83 -0.92 11.68
N ALA A 124 -4.11 -1.10 10.58
CA ALA A 124 -4.20 -0.26 9.39
C ALA A 124 -4.78 -1.01 8.18
N HIS A 125 -5.49 -2.11 8.42
CA HIS A 125 -6.15 -2.87 7.38
C HIS A 125 -7.42 -2.16 6.89
N ASN A 126 -7.62 -2.13 5.58
CA ASN A 126 -8.79 -1.50 4.95
C ASN A 126 -9.68 -2.54 4.29
N LEU A 127 -10.99 -2.37 4.45
CA LEU A 127 -12.03 -3.18 3.81
C LEU A 127 -13.23 -2.29 3.45
N LEU A 128 -14.14 -2.80 2.59
CA LEU A 128 -15.41 -2.17 2.30
C LEU A 128 -16.55 -2.94 2.96
N VAL A 129 -17.54 -2.20 3.42
CA VAL A 129 -18.85 -2.73 3.80
C VAL A 129 -19.85 -2.25 2.75
N TYR A 130 -20.50 -3.23 2.07
CA TYR A 130 -21.41 -2.93 0.97
C TYR A 130 -22.87 -3.30 1.26
N GLY A 131 -23.15 -3.88 2.43
CA GLY A 131 -24.50 -4.26 2.85
C GLY A 131 -24.50 -4.87 4.25
N ARG A 132 -25.73 -5.21 4.70
CA ARG A 132 -25.98 -5.92 5.94
C ARG A 132 -27.13 -6.93 5.72
N GLU A 133 -26.95 -8.15 6.26
CA GLU A 133 -27.96 -9.20 6.28
C GLU A 133 -28.09 -9.73 7.71
N GLY A 134 -29.21 -9.42 8.38
CA GLY A 134 -29.40 -9.76 9.79
C GLY A 134 -28.35 -9.11 10.68
N GLU A 135 -27.61 -9.92 11.41
CA GLU A 135 -26.54 -9.47 12.31
C GLU A 135 -25.17 -9.35 11.60
N ASP A 136 -25.07 -9.77 10.35
CA ASP A 136 -23.81 -9.79 9.61
C ASP A 136 -23.70 -8.61 8.65
N TYR A 137 -22.53 -7.98 8.62
CA TYR A 137 -22.13 -7.08 7.55
C TYR A 137 -21.53 -7.86 6.37
N LEU A 138 -21.88 -7.43 5.17
CA LEU A 138 -21.32 -7.93 3.92
C LEU A 138 -20.03 -7.17 3.61
N ILE A 139 -18.93 -7.91 3.59
CA ILE A 139 -17.58 -7.37 3.52
C ILE A 139 -16.95 -7.65 2.15
N SER A 140 -16.38 -6.64 1.54
CA SER A 140 -15.42 -6.78 0.45
C SER A 140 -14.03 -6.44 0.99
N ASP A 141 -13.29 -7.50 1.31
CA ASP A 141 -11.90 -7.38 1.74
C ASP A 141 -11.00 -7.77 0.56
N PRO A 142 -10.21 -6.85 0.02
CA PRO A 142 -9.51 -7.06 -1.24
C PRO A 142 -8.43 -8.15 -1.20
N VAL A 143 -8.00 -8.60 -0.01
CA VAL A 143 -7.01 -9.67 0.12
C VAL A 143 -7.60 -11.07 0.03
N PHE A 144 -8.92 -11.18 -0.10
CA PHE A 144 -9.63 -12.45 -0.32
C PHE A 144 -10.21 -12.51 -1.73
N GLU A 145 -10.30 -13.71 -2.28
CA GLU A 145 -10.87 -13.94 -3.62
C GLU A 145 -12.39 -13.73 -3.67
N THR A 146 -13.07 -13.94 -2.56
CA THR A 146 -14.54 -13.87 -2.45
C THR A 146 -14.97 -12.87 -1.36
N PRO A 147 -16.17 -12.28 -1.49
CA PRO A 147 -16.77 -11.50 -0.43
C PRO A 147 -16.85 -12.29 0.88
N GLN A 148 -16.74 -11.59 2.01
CA GLN A 148 -16.77 -12.16 3.35
C GLN A 148 -17.99 -11.67 4.13
N ARG A 149 -18.28 -12.34 5.24
CA ARG A 149 -19.27 -11.92 6.22
C ARG A 149 -18.60 -11.70 7.57
N CYS A 150 -19.07 -10.72 8.31
CA CYS A 150 -18.54 -10.42 9.63
C CYS A 150 -19.68 -10.01 10.56
N ALA A 151 -19.79 -10.68 11.70
CA ALA A 151 -20.76 -10.31 12.73
C ALA A 151 -20.53 -8.87 13.20
N ALA A 152 -21.61 -8.15 13.48
CA ALA A 152 -21.55 -6.74 13.90
C ALA A 152 -20.65 -6.51 15.13
N THR A 153 -20.67 -7.44 16.08
CA THR A 153 -19.82 -7.39 17.28
C THR A 153 -18.34 -7.51 16.96
N ASP A 154 -17.95 -8.40 16.03
CA ASP A 154 -16.55 -8.59 15.65
C ASP A 154 -16.05 -7.45 14.79
N LEU A 155 -16.86 -6.97 13.84
CA LEU A 155 -16.53 -5.79 13.06
C LEU A 155 -16.36 -4.55 13.96
N GLN A 156 -17.20 -4.39 14.98
CA GLN A 156 -17.06 -3.31 15.95
C GLN A 156 -15.73 -3.42 16.72
N ARG A 157 -15.36 -4.62 17.20
CA ARG A 157 -14.07 -4.87 17.85
C ARG A 157 -12.89 -4.53 16.91
N ALA A 158 -12.97 -4.95 15.64
CA ALA A 158 -11.94 -4.68 14.64
C ALA A 158 -11.76 -3.17 14.37
N ARG A 159 -12.86 -2.41 14.28
CA ARG A 159 -12.86 -0.95 14.01
C ARG A 159 -12.31 -0.13 15.18
N PHE A 160 -12.58 -0.56 16.42
CA PHE A 160 -12.23 0.18 17.65
C PHE A 160 -11.05 -0.42 18.41
N ALA A 161 -10.31 -1.34 17.77
CA ALA A 161 -9.07 -1.89 18.31
C ALA A 161 -8.08 -0.78 18.69
N LYS A 162 -7.40 -0.96 19.82
CA LYS A 162 -6.38 -0.04 20.33
C LYS A 162 -4.97 -0.48 19.85
N GLY A 163 -4.00 0.42 19.93
CA GLY A 163 -2.61 0.14 19.63
C GLY A 163 -2.04 0.97 18.48
N ALA A 164 -0.86 0.58 18.01
CA ALA A 164 -0.19 1.28 16.93
C ALA A 164 -1.05 1.29 15.64
N LEU A 165 -1.06 2.42 14.94
CA LEU A 165 -1.80 2.65 13.70
C LEU A 165 -3.33 2.52 13.81
N ALA A 166 -3.91 2.45 15.01
CA ALA A 166 -5.35 2.28 15.23
C ALA A 166 -6.19 3.32 14.47
N GLY A 167 -7.26 2.85 13.83
CA GLY A 167 -8.17 3.67 13.03
C GLY A 167 -9.04 4.60 13.87
N LYS A 168 -9.31 4.26 15.14
CA LYS A 168 -10.24 4.99 16.02
C LYS A 168 -11.63 5.11 15.38
N GLY A 169 -12.18 3.98 14.93
CA GLY A 169 -13.48 3.92 14.27
C GLY A 169 -13.52 4.61 12.91
N LEU A 170 -12.38 4.76 12.22
CA LEU A 170 -12.32 5.42 10.92
C LEU A 170 -13.28 4.79 9.91
N MET A 171 -14.08 5.64 9.30
CA MET A 171 -14.99 5.32 8.19
C MET A 171 -14.83 6.38 7.11
N TYR A 172 -14.97 5.98 5.84
CA TYR A 172 -14.95 6.90 4.72
C TYR A 172 -15.93 6.48 3.62
N THR A 173 -16.52 7.48 2.95
CA THR A 173 -17.38 7.33 1.78
C THR A 173 -16.98 8.34 0.72
N LEU A 174 -17.39 8.12 -0.53
CA LEU A 174 -17.19 9.08 -1.62
C LEU A 174 -18.47 9.87 -1.87
N ASP A 175 -18.33 11.17 -2.11
CA ASP A 175 -19.39 11.97 -2.69
C ASP A 175 -19.41 11.73 -4.21
N THR A 176 -20.36 10.88 -4.65
CA THR A 176 -20.49 10.46 -6.04
C THR A 176 -20.82 11.62 -6.98
N ALA A 177 -21.49 12.67 -6.50
CA ALA A 177 -21.77 13.88 -7.29
C ALA A 177 -20.48 14.63 -7.68
N SER A 178 -19.37 14.39 -6.96
CA SER A 178 -18.07 14.99 -7.27
C SER A 178 -17.26 14.22 -8.31
N LEU A 179 -17.68 13.00 -8.71
CA LEU A 179 -17.01 12.23 -9.76
C LEU A 179 -17.18 12.92 -11.10
N SER A 180 -16.07 13.26 -11.74
CA SER A 180 -16.07 13.84 -13.08
C SER A 180 -16.73 12.89 -14.08
N ALA A 181 -17.44 13.43 -15.06
CA ALA A 181 -17.94 12.62 -16.16
C ALA A 181 -16.76 11.81 -16.79
N LYS A 182 -17.03 10.57 -17.18
CA LYS A 182 -16.03 9.64 -17.71
C LYS A 182 -15.17 10.25 -18.82
N GLN A 183 -15.78 11.04 -19.69
CA GLN A 183 -15.08 11.73 -20.78
C GLN A 183 -14.10 12.80 -20.25
N GLN A 184 -14.53 13.62 -19.29
CA GLN A 184 -13.66 14.66 -18.70
C GLN A 184 -12.46 14.06 -17.97
N LEU A 185 -12.65 12.89 -17.33
CA LEU A 185 -11.54 12.18 -16.69
C LEU A 185 -10.56 11.67 -17.74
N ALA A 186 -11.01 11.05 -18.82
CA ALA A 186 -10.15 10.52 -19.89
C ALA A 186 -9.24 11.62 -20.47
N GLU A 187 -9.79 12.80 -20.74
CA GLU A 187 -9.02 13.95 -21.26
C GLU A 187 -7.94 14.46 -20.30
N ARG A 188 -8.21 14.41 -18.98
CA ARG A 188 -7.31 14.90 -17.93
C ARG A 188 -6.29 13.84 -17.49
N LEU A 189 -6.57 12.57 -17.69
CA LEU A 189 -5.81 11.46 -17.13
C LEU A 189 -4.32 11.50 -17.50
N PRO A 190 -3.91 11.76 -18.77
CA PRO A 190 -2.48 11.87 -19.10
C PRO A 190 -1.74 12.91 -18.25
N ALA A 191 -2.33 14.07 -18.05
CA ALA A 191 -1.72 15.13 -17.23
C ALA A 191 -1.60 14.72 -15.74
N LEU A 192 -2.60 14.02 -15.21
CA LEU A 192 -2.58 13.50 -13.83
C LEU A 192 -1.50 12.43 -13.66
N LEU A 193 -1.33 11.54 -14.64
CA LEU A 193 -0.31 10.50 -14.64
C LEU A 193 1.10 11.10 -14.59
N TYR A 194 1.42 12.04 -15.49
CA TYR A 194 2.72 12.71 -15.45
C TYR A 194 2.97 13.47 -14.14
N ALA A 195 1.93 14.11 -13.59
CA ALA A 195 2.04 14.80 -12.30
C ALA A 195 2.32 13.82 -11.15
N ALA A 196 1.63 12.70 -11.11
CA ALA A 196 1.82 11.65 -10.11
C ALA A 196 3.21 11.00 -10.21
N ILE A 197 3.66 10.65 -11.41
CA ILE A 197 4.99 10.06 -11.67
C ILE A 197 6.09 11.02 -11.20
N ARG A 198 6.05 12.29 -11.61
CA ARG A 198 7.04 13.29 -11.16
C ARG A 198 7.03 13.52 -9.66
N LYS A 199 5.84 13.50 -9.04
CA LYS A 199 5.71 13.64 -7.59
C LYS A 199 6.30 12.43 -6.85
N ASN A 200 6.06 11.22 -7.36
CA ASN A 200 6.66 10.00 -6.81
C ASN A 200 8.20 10.03 -6.96
N ALA A 201 8.71 10.43 -8.13
CA ALA A 201 10.14 10.57 -8.36
C ALA A 201 10.80 11.58 -7.38
N LYS A 202 10.18 12.75 -7.17
CA LYS A 202 10.63 13.72 -6.16
C LYS A 202 10.70 13.11 -4.76
N GLN A 203 9.70 12.30 -4.38
CA GLN A 203 9.65 11.62 -3.09
C GLN A 203 10.76 10.59 -2.93
N MET A 204 11.01 9.79 -3.97
CA MET A 204 12.08 8.78 -3.96
C MET A 204 13.49 9.40 -3.98
N LEU A 205 13.64 10.57 -4.58
CA LEU A 205 14.91 11.34 -4.65
C LEU A 205 15.07 12.35 -3.51
N ALA A 206 14.17 12.36 -2.51
CA ALA A 206 14.22 13.32 -1.41
C ALA A 206 15.58 13.30 -0.71
N PRO A 207 16.16 14.49 -0.36
CA PRO A 207 17.48 14.59 0.27
C PRO A 207 17.45 14.26 1.77
N VAL A 208 16.69 13.21 2.14
CA VAL A 208 16.47 12.76 3.53
C VAL A 208 17.04 11.37 3.70
N PHE A 209 17.96 11.18 4.66
CA PHE A 209 18.76 9.96 4.80
C PHE A 209 17.93 8.69 5.10
N PHE A 210 16.70 8.82 5.56
CA PHE A 210 15.82 7.70 5.89
C PHE A 210 14.65 7.52 4.89
N VAL A 211 14.62 8.29 3.78
CA VAL A 211 13.55 8.26 2.78
C VAL A 211 14.12 7.94 1.39
N GLY A 212 13.33 7.23 0.58
CA GLY A 212 13.63 6.93 -0.82
C GLY A 212 14.96 6.22 -1.00
N VAL A 213 15.67 6.57 -2.06
CA VAL A 213 16.97 5.95 -2.40
C VAL A 213 18.00 6.11 -1.28
N ARG A 214 18.02 7.25 -0.59
CA ARG A 214 18.91 7.46 0.54
C ARG A 214 18.56 6.55 1.73
N GLY A 215 17.26 6.32 1.96
CA GLY A 215 16.78 5.36 2.96
C GLY A 215 17.24 3.93 2.64
N ILE A 216 17.17 3.53 1.36
CA ILE A 216 17.68 2.22 0.91
C ILE A 216 19.16 2.08 1.22
N ARG A 217 19.98 3.09 0.88
CA ARG A 217 21.41 3.09 1.21
C ARG A 217 21.68 3.08 2.73
N THR A 218 20.80 3.68 3.53
CA THR A 218 20.91 3.63 5.00
C THR A 218 20.64 2.23 5.52
N VAL A 219 19.69 1.49 4.94
CA VAL A 219 19.49 0.07 5.25
C VAL A 219 20.68 -0.77 4.84
N ALA A 220 21.31 -0.54 3.69
CA ALA A 220 22.52 -1.22 3.28
C ALA A 220 23.65 -1.06 4.33
N LYS A 221 23.86 0.16 4.84
CA LYS A 221 24.82 0.42 5.94
C LYS A 221 24.45 -0.33 7.22
N LYS A 222 23.15 -0.49 7.54
CA LYS A 222 22.73 -1.26 8.72
C LYS A 222 23.00 -2.76 8.53
N ILE A 223 22.73 -3.30 7.34
CA ILE A 223 23.01 -4.73 7.02
C ILE A 223 24.51 -5.01 7.14
N GLU A 224 25.38 -4.15 6.66
CA GLU A 224 26.83 -4.27 6.75
C GLU A 224 27.34 -4.34 8.20
N ARG A 225 26.62 -3.71 9.12
CA ARG A 225 26.95 -3.70 10.56
C ARG A 225 26.24 -4.79 11.36
N LEU A 226 25.33 -5.56 10.76
CA LEU A 226 24.58 -6.60 11.46
C LEU A 226 25.48 -7.67 12.10
N PRO A 227 26.64 -8.09 11.52
CA PRO A 227 27.52 -9.06 12.17
C PRO A 227 28.03 -8.64 13.57
N GLN A 228 27.96 -7.35 13.91
CA GLN A 228 28.31 -6.82 15.22
C GLN A 228 27.22 -7.02 16.28
N GLU A 229 26.01 -7.41 15.86
CA GLU A 229 24.86 -7.62 16.71
C GLU A 229 24.71 -9.10 17.08
N PRO A 230 24.00 -9.44 18.16
CA PRO A 230 23.71 -10.84 18.50
C PRO A 230 23.02 -11.57 17.34
N GLU A 231 23.37 -12.84 17.09
CA GLU A 231 22.84 -13.64 15.97
C GLU A 231 21.31 -13.67 15.92
N LYS A 232 20.66 -13.81 17.09
CA LYS A 232 19.20 -13.77 17.20
C LYS A 232 18.61 -12.47 16.63
N TYR A 233 19.26 -11.33 16.92
CA TYR A 233 18.81 -10.03 16.42
C TYR A 233 19.07 -9.91 14.92
N GLN A 234 20.19 -10.40 14.40
CA GLN A 234 20.47 -10.41 12.95
C GLN A 234 19.38 -11.14 12.19
N LYS A 235 19.00 -12.36 12.62
CA LYS A 235 17.93 -13.17 12.02
C LYS A 235 16.57 -12.46 12.08
N LEU A 236 16.21 -11.88 13.22
CA LEU A 236 14.95 -11.15 13.38
C LEU A 236 14.91 -9.91 12.48
N TRP A 237 16.02 -9.19 12.36
CA TRP A 237 16.10 -7.97 11.56
C TRP A 237 15.98 -8.25 10.05
N LEU A 238 16.75 -9.23 9.54
CA LEU A 238 16.68 -9.64 8.14
C LEU A 238 15.31 -10.23 7.81
N GLY A 239 14.76 -11.08 8.68
CA GLY A 239 13.42 -11.62 8.53
C GLY A 239 12.34 -10.52 8.51
N HIS A 240 12.50 -9.48 9.35
CA HIS A 240 11.61 -8.33 9.33
C HIS A 240 11.70 -7.55 8.01
N LEU A 241 12.90 -7.32 7.48
CA LEU A 241 13.09 -6.67 6.18
C LEU A 241 12.36 -7.43 5.07
N VAL A 242 12.57 -8.76 5.00
CA VAL A 242 11.91 -9.62 4.00
C VAL A 242 10.39 -9.59 4.16
N ARG A 243 9.89 -9.72 5.39
CA ARG A 243 8.47 -9.69 5.68
C ARG A 243 7.82 -8.38 5.24
N MET A 244 8.43 -7.25 5.56
CA MET A 244 7.92 -5.93 5.15
C MET A 244 7.95 -5.72 3.64
N GLN A 245 8.87 -6.39 2.94
CA GLN A 245 9.02 -6.31 1.50
C GLN A 245 8.05 -7.22 0.74
N GLU A 246 7.84 -8.46 1.20
CA GLU A 246 7.18 -9.51 0.43
C GLU A 246 5.80 -9.89 0.96
N GLU A 247 5.58 -9.83 2.29
CA GLU A 247 4.41 -10.47 2.91
C GLU A 247 3.31 -9.50 3.35
N ILE A 248 3.64 -8.23 3.61
CA ILE A 248 2.67 -7.26 4.17
C ILE A 248 1.95 -6.53 3.03
N GLY A 249 1.20 -7.29 2.21
CA GLY A 249 0.30 -6.73 1.20
C GLY A 249 0.99 -5.85 0.16
N THR A 250 2.21 -6.22 -0.27
CA THR A 250 3.00 -5.40 -1.20
C THR A 250 2.86 -5.84 -2.67
N GLY A 251 2.25 -6.98 -2.92
CA GLY A 251 2.29 -7.62 -4.24
C GLY A 251 3.69 -8.10 -4.64
N GLY A 252 4.61 -8.18 -3.66
CA GLY A 252 6.02 -8.54 -3.85
C GLY A 252 6.93 -7.35 -4.17
N ALA A 253 8.25 -7.52 -3.92
CA ALA A 253 9.29 -6.54 -4.20
C ALA A 253 9.01 -5.13 -3.64
N GLY A 254 8.30 -5.02 -2.52
CA GLY A 254 7.94 -3.73 -1.94
C GLY A 254 7.20 -2.82 -2.92
N PHE A 255 6.15 -3.31 -3.55
CA PHE A 255 5.29 -2.60 -4.52
C PHE A 255 5.93 -2.27 -5.87
N ARG A 256 7.17 -2.74 -6.19
CA ARG A 256 7.82 -2.38 -7.45
C ARG A 256 7.06 -2.95 -8.65
N TYR A 257 6.55 -4.17 -8.56
CA TYR A 257 5.74 -4.76 -9.62
C TYR A 257 4.42 -4.02 -9.83
N LEU A 258 3.75 -3.61 -8.75
CA LEU A 258 2.53 -2.82 -8.85
C LEU A 258 2.79 -1.46 -9.52
N TYR A 259 3.92 -0.83 -9.19
CA TYR A 259 4.30 0.44 -9.82
C TYR A 259 4.78 0.27 -11.27
N ALA A 260 5.43 -0.85 -11.61
CA ALA A 260 5.79 -1.19 -13.00
C ALA A 260 4.53 -1.31 -13.85
N TYR A 261 3.51 -2.02 -13.36
CA TYR A 261 2.23 -2.14 -14.05
C TYR A 261 1.50 -0.80 -14.19
N PHE A 262 1.58 0.08 -13.20
CA PHE A 262 1.11 1.46 -13.34
C PHE A 262 1.83 2.22 -14.46
N LEU A 263 3.16 2.10 -14.57
CA LEU A 263 3.94 2.76 -15.63
C LEU A 263 3.59 2.22 -17.02
N GLU A 264 3.35 0.91 -17.14
CA GLU A 264 2.90 0.27 -18.39
C GLU A 264 1.57 0.86 -18.86
N GLN A 265 0.56 0.90 -17.98
CA GLN A 265 -0.73 1.50 -18.31
C GLN A 265 -0.62 3.01 -18.62
N ALA A 266 0.26 3.71 -17.89
CA ALA A 266 0.53 5.11 -18.17
C ALA A 266 1.20 5.29 -19.55
N ALA A 267 2.05 4.34 -20.00
CA ALA A 267 2.65 4.35 -21.31
C ALA A 267 1.59 4.26 -22.42
N ASP A 268 0.64 3.34 -22.26
CA ASP A 268 -0.47 3.15 -23.21
C ASP A 268 -1.37 4.39 -23.29
N ILE A 269 -1.82 4.89 -22.11
CA ILE A 269 -2.72 6.05 -22.03
C ILE A 269 -2.06 7.32 -22.58
N CYS A 270 -0.77 7.51 -22.32
CA CYS A 270 -0.01 8.69 -22.75
C CYS A 270 0.63 8.52 -24.14
N ALA A 271 0.56 7.33 -24.76
CA ALA A 271 1.28 6.96 -25.97
C ALA A 271 2.78 7.31 -25.88
N ASN A 272 3.43 7.00 -24.75
CA ASN A 272 4.80 7.39 -24.44
C ASN A 272 5.72 6.17 -24.23
N PRO A 273 6.55 5.79 -25.21
CA PRO A 273 7.44 4.63 -25.12
C PRO A 273 8.46 4.72 -23.97
N ALA A 274 8.82 5.93 -23.52
CA ALA A 274 9.75 6.08 -22.41
C ALA A 274 9.15 5.59 -21.09
N LEU A 275 7.82 5.66 -20.90
CA LEU A 275 7.14 5.07 -19.77
C LEU A 275 7.13 3.54 -19.85
N GLN A 276 7.02 2.97 -21.05
CA GLN A 276 7.13 1.52 -21.26
C GLN A 276 8.53 1.00 -20.90
N THR A 277 9.57 1.70 -21.32
CA THR A 277 10.95 1.39 -20.92
C THR A 277 11.11 1.48 -19.40
N ALA A 278 10.58 2.53 -18.78
CA ALA A 278 10.62 2.70 -17.33
C ALA A 278 9.86 1.60 -16.57
N SER A 279 8.76 1.08 -17.13
CA SER A 279 8.04 -0.09 -16.57
C SER A 279 8.93 -1.34 -16.58
N GLN A 280 9.60 -1.62 -17.68
CA GLN A 280 10.52 -2.75 -17.81
C GLN A 280 11.71 -2.63 -16.84
N GLU A 281 12.31 -1.44 -16.73
CA GLU A 281 13.38 -1.17 -15.77
C GLU A 281 12.89 -1.36 -14.32
N MET A 282 11.69 -0.89 -13.98
CA MET A 282 11.09 -1.07 -12.65
C MET A 282 10.82 -2.54 -12.33
N THR A 283 10.38 -3.33 -13.33
CA THR A 283 10.21 -4.79 -13.20
C THR A 283 11.53 -5.47 -12.89
N ALA A 284 12.59 -5.15 -13.64
CA ALA A 284 13.94 -5.69 -13.41
C ALA A 284 14.48 -5.32 -12.02
N ILE A 285 14.23 -4.09 -11.56
CA ILE A 285 14.54 -3.66 -10.18
C ILE A 285 13.74 -4.48 -9.16
N GLY A 286 12.45 -4.76 -9.44
CA GLY A 286 11.63 -5.64 -8.62
C GLY A 286 12.20 -7.05 -8.48
N ASP A 287 12.70 -7.63 -9.57
CA ASP A 287 13.38 -8.94 -9.57
C ASP A 287 14.62 -8.93 -8.67
N GLN A 288 15.40 -7.87 -8.71
CA GLN A 288 16.57 -7.71 -7.83
C GLN A 288 16.16 -7.58 -6.35
N TRP A 289 15.09 -6.87 -6.02
CA TRP A 289 14.54 -6.84 -4.67
C TRP A 289 14.15 -8.25 -4.19
N ARG A 290 13.49 -9.07 -5.02
CA ARG A 290 13.18 -10.48 -4.68
C ARG A 290 14.44 -11.33 -4.50
N GLN A 291 15.46 -11.11 -5.33
CA GLN A 291 16.75 -11.76 -5.16
C GLN A 291 17.40 -11.36 -3.83
N LEU A 292 17.34 -10.08 -3.45
CA LEU A 292 17.79 -9.58 -2.14
C LEU A 292 17.08 -10.31 -0.98
N ALA A 293 15.75 -10.45 -1.06
CA ALA A 293 14.98 -11.18 -0.06
C ALA A 293 15.46 -12.63 0.08
N SER A 294 15.71 -13.31 -1.05
CA SER A 294 16.28 -14.66 -1.04
C SER A 294 17.67 -14.74 -0.39
N GLN A 295 18.52 -13.75 -0.63
CA GLN A 295 19.84 -13.67 0.01
C GLN A 295 19.69 -13.45 1.52
N CYS A 296 18.78 -12.57 1.96
CA CYS A 296 18.50 -12.35 3.38
C CYS A 296 18.00 -13.64 4.06
N VAL A 297 17.12 -14.42 3.44
CA VAL A 297 16.65 -15.70 3.96
C VAL A 297 17.80 -16.71 4.07
N LYS A 298 18.67 -16.81 3.06
CA LYS A 298 19.87 -17.67 3.11
C LYS A 298 20.78 -17.29 4.27
N GLN A 299 21.01 -15.99 4.47
CA GLN A 299 21.80 -15.45 5.57
C GLN A 299 21.19 -15.77 6.95
N CYS A 300 19.86 -15.74 7.09
CA CYS A 300 19.18 -16.16 8.31
C CYS A 300 19.42 -17.64 8.65
N ARG A 301 19.53 -18.50 7.63
CA ARG A 301 19.75 -19.95 7.80
C ARG A 301 21.22 -20.29 8.07
N ARG A 302 22.14 -19.59 7.43
CA ARG A 302 23.61 -19.80 7.53
C ARG A 302 24.31 -18.45 7.64
N PRO A 303 24.40 -17.87 8.85
CA PRO A 303 25.02 -16.57 9.08
C PRO A 303 26.50 -16.53 8.66
N SER A 304 26.90 -15.47 7.96
CA SER A 304 28.25 -15.18 7.54
C SER A 304 28.46 -13.67 7.41
N GLU A 305 29.56 -13.13 7.91
CA GLU A 305 29.89 -11.71 7.77
C GLU A 305 30.03 -11.31 6.31
N GLN A 306 30.66 -12.15 5.51
CA GLN A 306 30.82 -11.92 4.07
C GLN A 306 29.47 -11.83 3.35
N SER A 307 28.47 -12.67 3.74
CA SER A 307 27.14 -12.59 3.16
C SER A 307 26.43 -11.28 3.49
N CYS A 308 26.59 -10.74 4.71
CA CYS A 308 26.04 -9.42 5.06
C CYS A 308 26.67 -8.30 4.21
N ALA A 309 27.97 -8.32 4.00
CA ALA A 309 28.66 -7.37 3.15
C ALA A 309 28.19 -7.47 1.68
N GLN A 310 28.02 -8.69 1.16
CA GLN A 310 27.50 -8.93 -0.20
C GLN A 310 26.04 -8.45 -0.35
N ILE A 311 25.17 -8.74 0.62
CA ILE A 311 23.77 -8.25 0.63
C ILE A 311 23.74 -6.72 0.66
N ALA A 312 24.61 -6.10 1.47
CA ALA A 312 24.68 -4.64 1.55
C ALA A 312 25.19 -4.01 0.23
N ALA A 313 26.16 -4.62 -0.42
CA ALA A 313 26.67 -4.19 -1.73
C ALA A 313 25.54 -4.29 -2.79
N PHE A 314 24.87 -5.42 -2.87
CA PHE A 314 23.76 -5.63 -3.80
C PHE A 314 22.60 -4.65 -3.57
N LEU A 315 22.27 -4.35 -2.30
CA LEU A 315 21.24 -3.34 -2.01
C LEU A 315 21.67 -1.92 -2.44
N ARG A 316 22.97 -1.60 -2.43
CA ARG A 316 23.48 -0.34 -2.98
C ARG A 316 23.32 -0.28 -4.50
N GLU A 317 23.60 -1.39 -5.20
CA GLU A 317 23.38 -1.50 -6.65
C GLU A 317 21.91 -1.29 -7.02
N ILE A 318 20.98 -1.90 -6.27
CA ILE A 318 19.55 -1.65 -6.42
C ILE A 318 19.23 -0.17 -6.20
N ALA A 319 19.80 0.45 -5.16
CA ALA A 319 19.59 1.88 -4.89
C ALA A 319 20.10 2.77 -6.03
N ASP A 320 21.22 2.44 -6.65
CA ASP A 320 21.80 3.20 -7.76
C ASP A 320 20.93 3.08 -9.03
N GLN A 321 20.39 1.89 -9.31
CA GLN A 321 19.45 1.68 -10.40
C GLN A 321 18.12 2.42 -10.16
N GLU A 322 17.58 2.35 -8.95
CA GLU A 322 16.40 3.15 -8.57
C GLU A 322 16.66 4.65 -8.73
N GLU A 323 17.81 5.14 -8.29
CA GLU A 323 18.15 6.56 -8.45
C GLU A 323 18.16 6.98 -9.92
N LYS A 324 18.77 6.17 -10.79
CA LYS A 324 18.82 6.43 -12.24
C LYS A 324 17.40 6.49 -12.82
N LEU A 325 16.58 5.48 -12.54
CA LEU A 325 15.20 5.41 -13.01
C LEU A 325 14.38 6.63 -12.53
N TRP A 326 14.44 6.95 -11.22
CA TRP A 326 13.69 8.06 -10.67
C TRP A 326 14.14 9.42 -11.21
N ARG A 327 15.43 9.61 -11.52
CA ARG A 327 15.93 10.80 -12.21
C ARG A 327 15.36 10.90 -13.63
N GLY A 328 15.28 9.80 -14.38
CA GLY A 328 14.62 9.76 -15.68
C GLY A 328 13.15 10.15 -15.60
N LEU A 329 12.40 9.53 -14.68
CA LEU A 329 10.98 9.79 -14.47
C LEU A 329 10.68 11.23 -13.96
N LEU A 330 11.61 11.85 -13.23
CA LEU A 330 11.47 13.23 -12.79
C LEU A 330 11.40 14.21 -13.96
N HIS A 331 12.15 13.94 -15.03
CA HIS A 331 12.27 14.79 -16.22
C HIS A 331 11.43 14.30 -17.40
N ILE A 332 10.59 13.26 -17.19
CA ILE A 332 9.77 12.72 -18.27
C ILE A 332 8.83 13.79 -18.82
N ARG A 333 8.82 13.90 -20.16
CA ARG A 333 7.98 14.88 -20.89
C ARG A 333 6.75 14.19 -21.46
N LYS A 334 5.74 15.02 -21.69
CA LYS A 334 4.53 14.62 -22.42
C LYS A 334 4.89 14.25 -23.85
#